data_e78f583b27152a8e1353792194a51b26
#
_entry.id   e78f583b27152a8e1353792194a51b26
#
_cell.length_a   1.000
_cell.length_b   1.000
_cell.length_c   1.000
_cell.angle_alpha   90.00
_cell.angle_beta   90.00
_cell.angle_gamma   90.00
#
_symmetry.space_group_name_H-M   'P 1'
#
loop_
_entity.id
_entity.type
_entity.pdbx_description
1 polymer ?
#
loop_
_entity_poly.entity_id
_entity_poly.type
_entity_poly.pdbx_seq_one_letter_code
_entity_poly.pdbx_strand_id
1 'polypeptide(L)'
;MSVYIARIEFKGEPPKASYDTLHAMMAGMGFVRTMRTNAGNKALPHATYCNDKTTEAMDVVAKRINVAACGIQRACNVIVIESANSYTWNND
;
A
#
# COMPACT_ATOMS: atom_id res chain seq x y z
N MET A 1 5.73 -14.76 8.39
CA MET A 1 5.49 -13.92 7.23
C MET A 1 5.10 -12.52 7.68
N SER A 2 5.70 -11.52 7.12
CA SER A 2 5.39 -10.14 7.49
C SER A 2 4.24 -9.60 6.64
N VAL A 3 3.48 -8.70 7.23
CA VAL A 3 2.45 -7.96 6.52
C VAL A 3 2.95 -6.53 6.36
N TYR A 4 2.98 -6.05 5.13
CA TYR A 4 3.35 -4.67 4.85
C TYR A 4 2.10 -3.86 4.54
N ILE A 5 2.02 -2.69 5.15
CA ILE A 5 0.98 -1.71 4.85
C ILE A 5 1.68 -0.51 4.24
N ALA A 6 1.24 -0.11 3.08
CA ALA A 6 1.78 1.05 2.39
C ALA A 6 0.69 2.09 2.22
N ARG A 7 1.01 3.34 2.51
CA ARG A 7 0.12 4.46 2.25
C ARG A 7 0.86 5.50 1.44
N ILE A 8 0.25 5.92 0.36
CA ILE A 8 0.83 6.88 -0.56
C ILE A 8 -0.08 8.11 -0.63
N GLU A 9 0.50 9.28 -0.53
CA GLU A 9 -0.22 10.53 -0.66
C GLU A 9 0.44 11.36 -1.78
N PHE A 10 -0.33 11.67 -2.80
CA PHE A 10 0.10 12.64 -3.80
C PHE A 10 -0.32 14.02 -3.33
N LYS A 11 0.65 14.96 -3.33
CA LYS A 11 0.38 16.33 -2.92
C LYS A 11 -0.23 17.12 -4.06
N GLY A 12 -0.93 18.18 -3.71
CA GLY A 12 -1.65 19.00 -4.67
C GLY A 12 -2.97 18.34 -5.02
N GLU A 13 -3.43 18.60 -6.23
CA GLU A 13 -4.68 18.03 -6.74
C GLU A 13 -4.37 17.13 -7.93
N PRO A 14 -3.86 15.91 -7.70
CA PRO A 14 -3.54 15.03 -8.81
C PRO A 14 -4.82 14.57 -9.52
N PRO A 15 -4.74 14.35 -10.83
CA PRO A 15 -5.89 13.78 -11.54
C PRO A 15 -6.20 12.38 -11.02
N LYS A 16 -7.46 11.98 -11.14
CA LYS A 16 -7.87 10.64 -10.74
C LYS A 16 -7.04 9.57 -11.45
N ALA A 17 -6.66 9.82 -12.70
CA ALA A 17 -5.84 8.89 -13.46
C ALA A 17 -4.50 8.57 -12.79
N SER A 18 -3.94 9.50 -12.01
CA SER A 18 -2.69 9.25 -11.27
C SER A 18 -2.88 8.16 -10.23
N TYR A 19 -3.99 8.20 -9.49
CA TYR A 19 -4.29 7.16 -8.52
C TYR A 19 -4.66 5.84 -9.18
N ASP A 20 -5.35 5.88 -10.31
CA ASP A 20 -5.67 4.66 -11.06
C ASP A 20 -4.38 3.96 -11.52
N THR A 21 -3.41 4.72 -12.00
CA THR A 21 -2.10 4.20 -12.37
C THR A 21 -1.37 3.62 -11.16
N LEU A 22 -1.43 4.32 -10.03
CA LEU A 22 -0.82 3.85 -8.79
C LEU A 22 -1.42 2.52 -8.36
N HIS A 23 -2.75 2.39 -8.40
CA HIS A 23 -3.40 1.14 -8.01
C HIS A 23 -2.91 -0.02 -8.87
N ALA A 24 -2.77 0.17 -10.17
CA ALA A 24 -2.30 -0.86 -11.08
C ALA A 24 -0.83 -1.24 -10.78
N MET A 25 0.01 -0.25 -10.51
CA MET A 25 1.41 -0.50 -10.21
C MET A 25 1.57 -1.24 -8.89
N MET A 26 0.82 -0.85 -7.87
CA MET A 26 0.88 -1.51 -6.57
C MET A 26 0.40 -2.95 -6.67
N ALA A 27 -0.66 -3.19 -7.44
CA ALA A 27 -1.14 -4.55 -7.67
C ALA A 27 -0.07 -5.42 -8.32
N GLY A 28 0.68 -4.87 -9.27
CA GLY A 28 1.79 -5.58 -9.91
C GLY A 28 2.91 -5.93 -8.96
N MET A 29 3.01 -5.24 -7.83
CA MET A 29 4.00 -5.52 -6.79
C MET A 29 3.43 -6.38 -5.65
N GLY A 30 2.19 -6.85 -5.78
CA GLY A 30 1.56 -7.68 -4.76
C GLY A 30 0.82 -6.91 -3.70
N PHE A 31 0.64 -5.60 -3.86
CA PHE A 31 -0.08 -4.76 -2.91
C PHE A 31 -1.51 -4.57 -3.37
N VAL A 32 -2.44 -4.96 -2.54
CA VAL A 32 -3.87 -4.91 -2.84
C VAL A 32 -4.57 -3.92 -1.92
N ARG A 33 -5.78 -3.54 -2.30
CA ARG A 33 -6.53 -2.49 -1.60
C ARG A 33 -7.46 -3.05 -0.52
N THR A 34 -7.29 -4.32 -0.18
CA THR A 34 -8.08 -4.97 0.86
C THR A 34 -7.15 -5.63 1.85
N MET A 35 -7.65 -5.87 3.04
CA MET A 35 -6.94 -6.58 4.08
C MET A 35 -7.82 -7.71 4.62
N ARG A 36 -7.22 -8.87 4.82
CA ARG A 36 -7.94 -9.99 5.43
C ARG A 36 -8.05 -9.77 6.92
N THR A 37 -9.26 -9.88 7.43
CA THR A 37 -9.54 -9.78 8.87
C THR A 37 -10.36 -10.99 9.30
N ASN A 38 -10.63 -11.10 10.59
CA ASN A 38 -11.50 -12.16 11.11
C ASN A 38 -12.92 -12.07 10.54
N ALA A 39 -13.33 -10.91 10.11
CA ALA A 39 -14.64 -10.69 9.53
C ALA A 39 -14.63 -10.75 8.00
N GLY A 40 -13.55 -11.26 7.39
CA GLY A 40 -13.39 -11.34 5.95
C GLY A 40 -12.51 -10.23 5.42
N ASN A 41 -12.55 -10.02 4.12
CA ASN A 41 -11.76 -8.97 3.49
C ASN A 41 -12.42 -7.62 3.69
N LYS A 42 -11.63 -6.64 4.12
CA LYS A 42 -12.10 -5.27 4.32
C LYS A 42 -11.36 -4.33 3.37
N ALA A 43 -12.09 -3.39 2.81
CA ALA A 43 -11.48 -2.37 1.97
C ALA A 43 -10.62 -1.43 2.81
N LEU A 44 -9.45 -1.09 2.29
CA LEU A 44 -8.56 -0.14 2.95
C LEU A 44 -8.92 1.29 2.55
N PRO A 45 -8.53 2.28 3.37
CA PRO A 45 -8.70 3.67 3.00
C PRO A 45 -8.04 4.01 1.67
N HIS A 46 -8.41 5.15 1.11
CA HIS A 46 -7.88 5.61 -0.17
C HIS A 46 -6.36 5.58 -0.18
N ALA A 47 -5.79 5.05 -1.25
CA ALA A 47 -4.34 4.96 -1.47
C ALA A 47 -3.59 4.23 -0.35
N THR A 48 -4.26 3.29 0.29
CA THR A 48 -3.67 2.39 1.29
C THR A 48 -3.69 0.97 0.74
N TYR A 49 -2.58 0.26 0.91
CA TYR A 49 -2.38 -1.05 0.30
C TYR A 49 -1.79 -2.03 1.30
N CYS A 50 -2.05 -3.29 1.09
CA CYS A 50 -1.56 -4.36 1.95
C CYS A 50 -0.90 -5.45 1.11
N ASN A 51 0.22 -5.97 1.60
CA ASN A 51 0.88 -7.13 1.01
C ASN A 51 1.28 -8.08 2.15
N ASP A 52 0.67 -9.24 2.19
CA ASP A 52 0.93 -10.24 3.21
C ASP A 52 1.69 -11.46 2.66
N LYS A 53 2.25 -11.33 1.46
CA LYS A 53 2.88 -12.47 0.78
C LYS A 53 4.34 -12.26 0.43
N THR A 54 4.90 -11.09 0.66
CA THR A 54 6.28 -10.83 0.31
C THR A 54 7.22 -11.33 1.39
N THR A 55 8.40 -11.79 0.97
CA THR A 55 9.49 -12.14 1.87
C THR A 55 10.63 -11.12 1.79
N GLU A 56 10.46 -10.07 1.00
CA GLU A 56 11.49 -9.06 0.84
C GLU A 56 11.60 -8.18 2.08
N ALA A 57 12.80 -7.61 2.29
CA ALA A 57 13.02 -6.72 3.41
C ALA A 57 12.27 -5.40 3.23
N MET A 58 11.92 -4.77 4.35
CA MET A 58 11.13 -3.54 4.35
C MET A 58 11.78 -2.41 3.56
N ASP A 59 13.08 -2.23 3.71
CA ASP A 59 13.80 -1.16 3.03
C ASP A 59 13.76 -1.33 1.51
N VAL A 60 13.84 -2.57 1.03
CA VAL A 60 13.76 -2.88 -0.39
C VAL A 60 12.35 -2.57 -0.91
N VAL A 61 11.34 -3.00 -0.17
CA VAL A 61 9.94 -2.79 -0.53
C VAL A 61 9.62 -1.29 -0.55
N ALA A 62 10.01 -0.58 0.50
CA ALA A 62 9.73 0.84 0.63
C ALA A 62 10.39 1.64 -0.50
N LYS A 63 11.65 1.31 -0.82
CA LYS A 63 12.35 2.00 -1.91
C LYS A 63 11.69 1.78 -3.25
N ARG A 64 11.26 0.55 -3.52
CA ARG A 64 10.58 0.21 -4.76
C ARG A 64 9.27 0.99 -4.90
N ILE A 65 8.50 1.06 -3.83
CA ILE A 65 7.24 1.80 -3.82
C ILE A 65 7.49 3.29 -4.02
N ASN A 66 8.48 3.83 -3.33
CA ASN A 66 8.79 5.26 -3.44
C ASN A 66 9.19 5.64 -4.87
N VAL A 67 10.02 4.84 -5.51
CA VAL A 67 10.43 5.09 -6.90
C VAL A 67 9.22 5.03 -7.82
N ALA A 68 8.37 4.03 -7.65
CA ALA A 68 7.19 3.86 -8.51
C ALA A 68 6.18 5.00 -8.32
N ALA A 69 5.87 5.34 -7.08
CA ALA A 69 4.87 6.38 -6.79
C ALA A 69 5.36 7.75 -7.21
N CYS A 70 6.60 8.09 -6.90
CA CYS A 70 7.16 9.39 -7.25
C CYS A 70 7.45 9.52 -8.74
N GLY A 71 7.46 8.43 -9.47
CA GLY A 71 7.49 8.44 -10.92
C GLY A 71 6.18 8.87 -11.54
N ILE A 72 5.06 8.66 -10.84
CA ILE A 72 3.75 9.10 -11.30
C ILE A 72 3.54 10.58 -10.96
N GLN A 73 3.87 10.95 -9.72
CA GLN A 73 3.68 12.30 -9.21
C GLN A 73 4.87 12.63 -8.30
N ARG A 74 5.64 13.64 -8.65
CA ARG A 74 6.88 13.97 -7.94
C ARG A 74 6.62 14.36 -6.50
N ALA A 75 5.58 15.12 -6.25
CA ALA A 75 5.21 15.54 -4.91
C ALA A 75 4.38 14.43 -4.26
N CYS A 76 5.06 13.45 -3.68
CA CYS A 76 4.36 12.35 -3.02
C CYS A 76 5.05 11.98 -1.71
N ASN A 77 4.24 11.49 -0.77
CA ASN A 77 4.71 10.94 0.49
C ASN A 77 4.37 9.46 0.53
N VAL A 78 5.30 8.65 1.01
CA VAL A 78 5.12 7.20 1.11
C VAL A 78 5.45 6.78 2.53
N ILE A 79 4.55 6.01 3.13
CA ILE A 79 4.78 5.37 4.43
C ILE A 79 4.59 3.88 4.22
N VAL A 80 5.57 3.10 4.66
CA VAL A 80 5.47 1.64 4.65
C VAL A 80 5.70 1.15 6.06
N ILE A 81 4.78 0.35 6.55
CA ILE A 81 4.82 -0.22 7.89
C ILE A 81 4.86 -1.73 7.76
N GLU A 82 5.76 -2.35 8.49
CA GLU A 82 5.84 -3.80 8.58
C GLU A 82 5.23 -4.25 9.89
N SER A 83 4.34 -5.24 9.83
CA SER A 83 3.78 -5.89 11.00
C SER A 83 4.22 -7.35 11.00
N ALA A 84 4.91 -7.76 12.04
CA ALA A 84 5.33 -9.14 12.20
C ALA A 84 4.21 -10.00 12.78
N ASN A 85 3.19 -9.39 13.34
CA ASN A 85 2.07 -10.08 13.96
C ASN A 85 0.82 -9.85 13.15
N SER A 86 0.00 -10.87 13.07
CA SER A 86 -1.34 -10.69 12.54
C SER A 86 -2.14 -9.92 13.58
N TYR A 87 -3.00 -9.07 13.12
CA TYR A 87 -3.89 -8.35 13.99
C TYR A 87 -5.27 -8.37 13.37
N THR A 88 -6.23 -8.21 14.21
CA THR A 88 -7.61 -8.25 13.80
C THR A 88 -8.29 -6.96 14.22
N TRP A 89 -9.22 -6.52 13.42
CA TRP A 89 -9.96 -5.32 13.68
C TRP A 89 -11.39 -5.69 13.96
N ASN A 90 -11.88 -5.17 15.05
CA ASN A 90 -13.26 -5.39 15.44
C ASN A 90 -13.98 -4.05 15.40
N ASN A 91 -14.04 -3.51 14.21
CA ASN A 91 -14.56 -2.17 14.00
C ASN A 91 -15.99 -2.19 13.52
N ASP A 92 -16.73 -3.03 14.06
CA ASP A 92 -18.13 -3.16 13.65
C ASP A 92 -19.06 -2.52 14.63
#